data_6441ee02d9f69d15c1fa4377de4ca7e7
#
_entry.id   6441ee02d9f69d15c1fa4377de4ca7e7
#
_cell.length_a   1.000
_cell.length_b   1.000
_cell.length_c   1.000
_cell.angle_alpha   90.00
_cell.angle_beta   90.00
_cell.angle_gamma   90.00
#
_symmetry.space_group_name_H-M   'P 1'
#
loop_
_entity.id
_entity.type
_entity.pdbx_description
1 polymer ?
#
loop_
_entity_poly.entity_id
_entity_poly.type
_entity_poly.pdbx_seq_one_letter_code
_entity_poly.pdbx_strand_id
1 'polypeptide(L)'
;MSKTKIFKKILFVLPLFMLAGCEEFLSTEPDSTRATINTPQQVSQLLTTAYPQGGYVVFAESMSDNVADKGIGEDDKTNRASFLFEEVEATVDEQDSPDQYWAECYRAISVANQALDIISKSSNPSQYDAQRGEALVARAYAHFMLVNFFSKFFDPSQPNTEPGVPYVTEPETVVLKKYERGTVSSVYQKIEQDLVEGLPLISDGSYTIPKYHFNRAAANAFAARFYLVKRDYPKVVQYANAVFPGSSIVDNLRPWNTTYSSLSPQELYNTYSRASQNANLMLVETASLFGRHVARYRFGMNFQKWQEISASENIINDSPGWSYPLYSQGDNNYLIPKLNEYFVRESVNAEIGQPYVMLPIFTAEEVLFNRAEANAFLGNTAASLADLNLFVSKRVGGYQPAKHTVTAASIRRFFGPVNLRDGIISTILSFKRVEFVQEGMRWFDLQRYALPVTHQTVNGGTLTVQANDPRRILQIPQSATLAGIEQNKR
;
A
#
# COMPACT_ATOMS: atom_id res chain seq x y z
N MET A 1 -20.26 90.37 -41.17
CA MET A 1 -21.36 89.44 -40.85
C MET A 1 -20.93 88.63 -39.59
N SER A 2 -21.61 88.97 -38.53
CA SER A 2 -21.35 88.49 -37.13
C SER A 2 -21.90 87.09 -36.89
N LYS A 3 -21.19 86.25 -36.10
CA LYS A 3 -21.82 85.17 -35.36
C LYS A 3 -21.18 85.05 -33.99
N THR A 4 -21.98 85.39 -33.03
CA THR A 4 -21.78 85.41 -31.60
C THR A 4 -21.59 84.03 -31.03
N LYS A 5 -20.57 83.84 -30.18
CA LYS A 5 -20.35 82.60 -29.36
C LYS A 5 -21.00 82.80 -27.98
N ILE A 6 -21.99 81.94 -27.71
CA ILE A 6 -22.56 81.79 -26.34
C ILE A 6 -21.86 80.69 -25.64
N PHE A 7 -21.13 80.99 -24.55
CA PHE A 7 -20.57 80.04 -23.60
C PHE A 7 -21.66 79.62 -22.58
N LYS A 8 -22.06 78.33 -22.61
CA LYS A 8 -22.84 77.73 -21.53
C LYS A 8 -21.90 77.09 -20.55
N LYS A 9 -21.85 77.59 -19.33
CA LYS A 9 -21.26 76.94 -18.17
C LYS A 9 -22.15 75.78 -17.76
N ILE A 10 -21.65 74.52 -17.86
CA ILE A 10 -22.27 73.33 -17.30
C ILE A 10 -21.59 73.10 -15.97
N LEU A 11 -22.37 73.19 -14.90
CA LEU A 11 -22.02 72.88 -13.53
C LEU A 11 -21.93 71.37 -13.36
N PHE A 12 -20.75 70.84 -13.03
CA PHE A 12 -20.52 69.42 -12.79
C PHE A 12 -20.95 69.13 -11.35
N VAL A 13 -22.14 68.57 -11.16
CA VAL A 13 -22.59 67.95 -9.92
C VAL A 13 -22.15 66.49 -9.97
N LEU A 14 -21.12 66.12 -9.23
CA LEU A 14 -20.64 64.76 -9.07
C LEU A 14 -21.58 64.03 -8.09
N PRO A 15 -22.24 62.92 -8.46
CA PRO A 15 -22.98 62.14 -7.48
C PRO A 15 -22.02 61.28 -6.64
N LEU A 16 -21.90 61.66 -5.41
CA LEU A 16 -21.25 60.90 -4.33
C LEU A 16 -22.25 59.87 -3.79
N PHE A 17 -22.54 58.85 -4.59
CA PHE A 17 -23.34 57.71 -4.15
C PHE A 17 -22.82 56.48 -4.85
N MET A 18 -22.28 55.52 -4.11
CA MET A 18 -22.18 54.07 -4.24
C MET A 18 -20.82 53.55 -3.71
N LEU A 19 -20.68 53.59 -2.40
CA LEU A 19 -19.71 52.75 -1.68
C LEU A 19 -20.45 51.84 -0.65
N ALA A 20 -21.63 51.37 -1.03
CA ALA A 20 -22.38 50.40 -0.20
C ALA A 20 -22.90 49.27 -1.13
N GLY A 21 -22.02 48.41 -1.60
CA GLY A 21 -22.41 47.34 -2.50
C GLY A 21 -21.34 46.26 -2.76
N CYS A 22 -20.24 46.24 -1.99
CA CYS A 22 -19.21 45.26 -2.20
C CYS A 22 -19.11 44.16 -1.13
N GLU A 23 -19.80 44.24 -0.01
CA GLU A 23 -19.75 43.17 0.99
C GLU A 23 -20.61 41.96 0.60
N GLU A 24 -21.72 42.15 -0.04
CA GLU A 24 -22.64 41.07 -0.45
C GLU A 24 -22.13 40.31 -1.67
N PHE A 25 -21.36 40.97 -2.56
CA PHE A 25 -20.72 40.33 -3.72
C PHE A 25 -19.47 39.52 -3.34
N LEU A 26 -18.78 39.89 -2.26
CA LEU A 26 -17.60 39.18 -1.74
C LEU A 26 -17.99 38.05 -0.76
N SER A 27 -19.22 38.04 -0.25
CA SER A 27 -19.77 36.99 0.58
C SER A 27 -20.48 35.88 -0.22
N THR A 28 -20.74 36.09 -1.51
CA THR A 28 -21.26 35.05 -2.39
C THR A 28 -20.10 34.17 -2.85
N GLU A 29 -20.05 32.93 -2.37
CA GLU A 29 -19.06 31.97 -2.85
C GLU A 29 -19.12 31.90 -4.39
N PRO A 30 -17.98 31.95 -5.11
CA PRO A 30 -17.94 32.07 -6.57
C PRO A 30 -18.50 30.88 -7.34
N ASP A 31 -18.94 29.83 -6.65
CA ASP A 31 -19.43 28.61 -7.31
C ASP A 31 -20.55 27.97 -6.48
N SER A 32 -21.81 28.29 -6.86
CA SER A 32 -22.98 27.63 -6.28
C SER A 32 -23.10 26.13 -6.64
N THR A 33 -22.16 25.59 -7.39
CA THR A 33 -22.08 24.18 -7.77
C THR A 33 -21.19 23.36 -6.83
N ARG A 34 -20.40 23.97 -5.92
CA ARG A 34 -19.70 23.24 -4.88
C ARG A 34 -20.67 22.82 -3.80
N ALA A 35 -21.05 21.56 -3.84
CA ALA A 35 -21.85 20.96 -2.77
C ALA A 35 -21.10 21.12 -1.44
N THR A 36 -21.68 21.86 -0.48
CA THR A 36 -21.12 22.01 0.85
C THR A 36 -21.14 20.65 1.54
N ILE A 37 -19.96 20.11 1.85
CA ILE A 37 -19.81 18.83 2.57
C ILE A 37 -20.09 19.10 4.05
N ASN A 38 -21.27 18.69 4.55
CA ASN A 38 -21.71 18.98 5.92
C ASN A 38 -22.45 17.81 6.59
N THR A 39 -22.47 16.63 5.98
CA THR A 39 -23.07 15.42 6.56
C THR A 39 -22.06 14.29 6.68
N PRO A 40 -22.21 13.37 7.65
CA PRO A 40 -21.35 12.19 7.76
C PRO A 40 -21.25 11.37 6.47
N GLN A 41 -22.37 11.23 5.72
CA GLN A 41 -22.37 10.50 4.44
C GLN A 41 -21.51 11.18 3.38
N GLN A 42 -21.57 12.52 3.28
CA GLN A 42 -20.74 13.26 2.32
C GLN A 42 -19.27 13.19 2.70
N VAL A 43 -18.94 13.24 4.01
CA VAL A 43 -17.56 13.03 4.47
C VAL A 43 -17.09 11.59 4.17
N SER A 44 -17.95 10.57 4.37
CA SER A 44 -17.61 9.19 3.96
C SER A 44 -17.38 9.08 2.45
N GLN A 45 -18.16 9.78 1.62
CA GLN A 45 -17.94 9.84 0.17
C GLN A 45 -16.61 10.50 -0.19
N LEU A 46 -16.24 11.60 0.48
CA LEU A 46 -14.93 12.23 0.33
C LEU A 46 -13.81 11.24 0.66
N LEU A 47 -13.93 10.51 1.77
CA LEU A 47 -12.92 9.56 2.25
C LEU A 47 -12.73 8.34 1.33
N THR A 48 -13.61 8.06 0.36
CA THR A 48 -13.36 7.00 -0.64
C THR A 48 -12.09 7.23 -1.45
N THR A 49 -11.61 8.48 -1.53
CA THR A 49 -10.36 8.85 -2.22
C THR A 49 -9.21 9.19 -1.25
N ALA A 50 -9.36 8.91 0.05
CA ALA A 50 -8.31 9.10 1.05
C ALA A 50 -7.29 7.93 1.08
N TYR A 51 -7.14 7.23 -0.04
CA TYR A 51 -6.24 6.10 -0.20
C TYR A 51 -5.34 6.31 -1.41
N PRO A 52 -4.05 5.92 -1.34
CA PRO A 52 -3.16 6.04 -2.49
C PRO A 52 -3.67 5.22 -3.68
N GLN A 53 -4.02 5.88 -4.77
CA GLN A 53 -4.52 5.24 -6.00
C GLN A 53 -3.40 4.96 -7.02
N GLY A 54 -2.14 5.10 -6.64
CA GLY A 54 -0.97 4.66 -7.40
C GLY A 54 -0.55 3.24 -7.03
N GLY A 55 0.01 2.50 -8.00
CA GLY A 55 0.53 1.15 -7.81
C GLY A 55 1.96 1.16 -7.25
N TYR A 56 2.24 0.36 -6.21
CA TYR A 56 3.61 0.14 -5.71
C TYR A 56 4.18 -1.23 -6.11
N VAL A 57 3.35 -2.09 -6.67
CA VAL A 57 3.72 -3.50 -6.87
C VAL A 57 4.88 -3.64 -7.85
N VAL A 58 4.90 -2.89 -8.96
CA VAL A 58 5.94 -2.99 -9.99
C VAL A 58 7.33 -2.73 -9.41
N PHE A 59 7.54 -1.58 -8.79
CA PHE A 59 8.88 -1.26 -8.27
C PHE A 59 9.25 -2.09 -7.03
N ALA A 60 8.30 -2.37 -6.13
CA ALA A 60 8.56 -3.17 -4.93
C ALA A 60 8.88 -4.64 -5.26
N GLU A 61 8.17 -5.24 -6.22
CA GLU A 61 8.45 -6.61 -6.65
C GLU A 61 9.77 -6.67 -7.45
N SER A 62 10.04 -5.69 -8.32
CA SER A 62 11.25 -5.64 -9.13
C SER A 62 12.52 -5.44 -8.31
N MET A 63 12.46 -4.72 -7.19
CA MET A 63 13.57 -4.59 -6.23
C MET A 63 13.78 -5.85 -5.38
N SER A 64 12.84 -6.79 -5.37
CA SER A 64 12.91 -7.96 -4.51
C SER A 64 13.71 -9.11 -5.14
N ASP A 65 13.99 -10.14 -4.34
CA ASP A 65 14.62 -11.39 -4.79
C ASP A 65 13.63 -12.37 -5.46
N ASN A 66 12.38 -11.95 -5.71
CA ASN A 66 11.35 -12.75 -6.39
C ASN A 66 11.46 -12.72 -7.92
N VAL A 67 12.31 -11.86 -8.47
CA VAL A 67 12.41 -11.64 -9.92
C VAL A 67 13.75 -12.11 -10.47
N ALA A 68 13.76 -12.42 -11.77
CA ALA A 68 14.95 -12.76 -12.55
C ALA A 68 14.98 -11.92 -13.83
N ASP A 69 16.18 -11.65 -14.37
CA ASP A 69 16.33 -11.17 -15.76
C ASP A 69 16.03 -12.34 -16.70
N LYS A 70 14.96 -12.25 -17.45
CA LYS A 70 14.53 -13.29 -18.41
C LYS A 70 15.21 -13.14 -19.78
N GLY A 71 15.98 -12.05 -19.98
CA GLY A 71 16.64 -11.71 -21.23
C GLY A 71 15.71 -11.20 -22.32
N ILE A 72 14.45 -11.58 -22.27
CA ILE A 72 13.36 -11.19 -23.16
C ILE A 72 12.18 -10.67 -22.35
N GLY A 73 11.32 -9.89 -22.97
CA GLY A 73 10.13 -9.33 -22.35
C GLY A 73 9.99 -7.84 -22.60
N GLU A 74 8.98 -7.24 -22.02
CA GLU A 74 8.76 -5.80 -22.12
C GLU A 74 9.79 -5.04 -21.30
N ASP A 75 10.44 -4.07 -21.93
CA ASP A 75 11.45 -3.21 -21.32
C ASP A 75 10.75 -1.96 -20.71
N ASP A 76 9.99 -2.20 -19.65
CA ASP A 76 9.38 -1.14 -18.88
C ASP A 76 10.44 -0.44 -18.01
N LYS A 77 10.46 0.89 -18.01
CA LYS A 77 11.51 1.66 -17.35
C LYS A 77 11.48 1.54 -15.82
N THR A 78 10.29 1.49 -15.21
CA THR A 78 10.14 1.31 -13.76
C THR A 78 10.61 -0.08 -13.35
N ASN A 79 10.18 -1.12 -14.07
CA ASN A 79 10.62 -2.50 -13.83
C ASN A 79 12.15 -2.64 -13.96
N ARG A 80 12.73 -2.10 -15.04
CA ARG A 80 14.17 -2.17 -15.29
C ARG A 80 15.00 -1.41 -14.26
N ALA A 81 14.70 -0.13 -14.03
CA ALA A 81 15.47 0.71 -13.12
C ALA A 81 15.38 0.17 -11.68
N SER A 82 14.20 -0.30 -11.25
CA SER A 82 14.00 -0.92 -9.94
C SER A 82 14.81 -2.21 -9.77
N PHE A 83 14.85 -3.08 -10.79
CA PHE A 83 15.68 -4.29 -10.78
C PHE A 83 17.17 -3.97 -10.68
N LEU A 84 17.61 -2.92 -11.36
CA LEU A 84 19.02 -2.50 -11.37
C LEU A 84 19.38 -1.62 -10.18
N PHE A 85 18.41 -1.26 -9.33
CA PHE A 85 18.55 -0.29 -8.25
C PHE A 85 19.07 1.07 -8.73
N GLU A 86 18.65 1.44 -9.92
CA GLU A 86 18.86 2.76 -10.51
C GLU A 86 17.72 3.71 -10.15
N GLU A 87 17.90 4.99 -10.39
CA GLU A 87 16.83 5.97 -10.23
C GLU A 87 15.79 5.79 -11.36
N VAL A 88 14.52 5.79 -11.00
CA VAL A 88 13.43 5.74 -11.97
C VAL A 88 13.16 7.17 -12.43
N GLU A 89 13.52 7.49 -13.65
CA GLU A 89 13.20 8.77 -14.29
C GLU A 89 11.75 8.76 -14.76
N ALA A 90 10.84 9.25 -13.91
CA ALA A 90 9.42 9.26 -14.18
C ALA A 90 8.78 10.61 -13.87
N THR A 91 7.53 10.77 -14.26
CA THR A 91 6.66 11.88 -13.86
C THR A 91 5.54 11.38 -12.97
N VAL A 92 4.87 12.28 -12.28
CA VAL A 92 3.74 11.96 -11.39
C VAL A 92 2.55 11.32 -12.12
N ASP A 93 2.47 11.46 -13.44
CA ASP A 93 1.41 10.89 -14.26
C ASP A 93 1.75 9.49 -14.80
N GLU A 94 3.01 9.02 -14.63
CA GLU A 94 3.41 7.70 -15.08
C GLU A 94 2.99 6.61 -14.11
N GLN A 95 2.05 5.80 -14.56
CA GLN A 95 1.53 4.67 -13.76
C GLN A 95 2.65 3.73 -13.30
N ASP A 96 2.44 3.17 -12.11
CA ASP A 96 3.36 2.22 -11.47
C ASP A 96 4.76 2.78 -11.14
N SER A 97 4.98 4.09 -11.29
CA SER A 97 6.24 4.74 -10.93
C SER A 97 6.29 5.16 -9.46
N PRO A 98 7.50 5.27 -8.86
CA PRO A 98 7.65 5.85 -7.53
C PRO A 98 7.14 7.28 -7.43
N ASP A 99 7.28 8.09 -8.49
CA ASP A 99 6.82 9.48 -8.54
C ASP A 99 5.30 9.59 -8.46
N GLN A 100 4.59 8.76 -9.24
CA GLN A 100 3.13 8.66 -9.14
C GLN A 100 2.72 8.20 -7.74
N TYR A 101 3.36 7.16 -7.21
CA TYR A 101 3.01 6.64 -5.88
C TYR A 101 3.18 7.68 -4.78
N TRP A 102 4.26 8.47 -4.83
CA TRP A 102 4.47 9.61 -3.94
C TRP A 102 3.33 10.63 -4.04
N ALA A 103 3.00 11.05 -5.26
CA ALA A 103 1.94 12.02 -5.50
C ALA A 103 0.58 11.52 -4.99
N GLU A 104 0.24 10.25 -5.26
CA GLU A 104 -1.01 9.63 -4.82
C GLU A 104 -1.11 9.47 -3.30
N CYS A 105 0.00 9.18 -2.62
CA CYS A 105 0.03 9.19 -1.15
C CYS A 105 -0.27 10.59 -0.60
N TYR A 106 0.34 11.65 -1.13
CA TYR A 106 0.06 13.01 -0.66
C TYR A 106 -1.33 13.50 -1.07
N ARG A 107 -1.87 13.05 -2.20
CA ARG A 107 -3.27 13.29 -2.56
C ARG A 107 -4.22 12.67 -1.53
N ALA A 108 -3.98 11.41 -1.14
CA ALA A 108 -4.76 10.73 -0.10
C ALA A 108 -4.68 11.46 1.26
N ILE A 109 -3.48 11.92 1.64
CA ILE A 109 -3.25 12.71 2.85
C ILE A 109 -4.03 14.04 2.80
N SER A 110 -4.04 14.71 1.65
CA SER A 110 -4.78 15.97 1.47
C SER A 110 -6.28 15.75 1.66
N VAL A 111 -6.84 14.68 1.11
CA VAL A 111 -8.26 14.31 1.30
C VAL A 111 -8.57 14.01 2.77
N ALA A 112 -7.72 13.24 3.44
CA ALA A 112 -7.89 12.94 4.87
C ALA A 112 -7.85 14.22 5.72
N ASN A 113 -6.91 15.14 5.42
CA ASN A 113 -6.82 16.44 6.11
C ASN A 113 -8.04 17.33 5.85
N GLN A 114 -8.56 17.33 4.61
CA GLN A 114 -9.78 18.07 4.30
C GLN A 114 -10.98 17.52 5.09
N ALA A 115 -11.12 16.20 5.19
CA ALA A 115 -12.17 15.59 6.01
C ALA A 115 -12.05 15.97 7.49
N LEU A 116 -10.82 15.91 8.05
CA LEU A 116 -10.56 16.31 9.44
C LEU A 116 -10.85 17.80 9.69
N ASP A 117 -10.52 18.67 8.75
CA ASP A 117 -10.81 20.11 8.84
C ASP A 117 -12.33 20.38 8.83
N ILE A 118 -13.08 19.74 7.94
CA ILE A 118 -14.55 19.81 7.88
C ILE A 118 -15.15 19.37 9.21
N ILE A 119 -14.70 18.23 9.74
CA ILE A 119 -15.18 17.69 11.02
C ILE A 119 -14.89 18.65 12.18
N SER A 120 -13.69 19.22 12.23
CA SER A 120 -13.28 20.15 13.29
C SER A 120 -14.10 21.43 13.35
N LYS A 121 -14.62 21.88 12.21
CA LYS A 121 -15.44 23.08 12.04
C LYS A 121 -16.94 22.81 12.24
N SER A 122 -17.35 21.55 12.38
CA SER A 122 -18.75 21.19 12.60
C SER A 122 -19.24 21.65 13.98
N SER A 123 -20.50 22.07 14.07
CA SER A 123 -21.16 22.38 15.35
C SER A 123 -21.36 21.15 16.23
N ASN A 124 -21.30 19.94 15.66
CA ASN A 124 -21.41 18.66 16.38
C ASN A 124 -20.34 17.67 15.84
N PRO A 125 -19.06 17.80 16.20
CA PRO A 125 -17.99 16.94 15.69
C PRO A 125 -18.18 15.45 16.02
N SER A 126 -18.81 15.11 17.14
CA SER A 126 -18.97 13.70 17.57
C SER A 126 -19.88 12.87 16.65
N GLN A 127 -20.74 13.49 15.88
CA GLN A 127 -21.53 12.76 14.86
C GLN A 127 -20.69 12.19 13.71
N TYR A 128 -19.43 12.64 13.58
CA TYR A 128 -18.46 12.20 12.55
C TYR A 128 -17.37 11.29 13.12
N ASP A 129 -17.52 10.73 14.31
CA ASP A 129 -16.44 9.95 14.93
C ASP A 129 -15.92 8.84 14.03
N ALA A 130 -16.80 8.11 13.32
CA ALA A 130 -16.39 7.06 12.39
C ALA A 130 -15.54 7.61 11.23
N GLN A 131 -15.94 8.73 10.63
CA GLN A 131 -15.21 9.39 9.55
C GLN A 131 -13.89 10.00 10.03
N ARG A 132 -13.87 10.53 11.25
CA ARG A 132 -12.64 11.00 11.90
C ARG A 132 -11.67 9.86 12.11
N GLY A 133 -12.13 8.72 12.59
CA GLY A 133 -11.34 7.52 12.77
C GLY A 133 -10.73 7.04 11.45
N GLU A 134 -11.54 6.95 10.40
CA GLU A 134 -11.07 6.58 9.06
C GLU A 134 -10.03 7.56 8.51
N ALA A 135 -10.29 8.87 8.59
CA ALA A 135 -9.37 9.90 8.09
C ALA A 135 -8.00 9.84 8.78
N LEU A 136 -7.97 9.67 10.10
CA LEU A 136 -6.72 9.53 10.87
C LEU A 136 -5.95 8.27 10.47
N VAL A 137 -6.62 7.12 10.37
CA VAL A 137 -5.97 5.85 10.01
C VAL A 137 -5.51 5.86 8.54
N ALA A 138 -6.27 6.46 7.62
CA ALA A 138 -5.88 6.62 6.22
C ALA A 138 -4.65 7.53 6.08
N ARG A 139 -4.62 8.65 6.81
CA ARG A 139 -3.46 9.56 6.85
C ARG A 139 -2.22 8.86 7.41
N ALA A 140 -2.38 8.11 8.49
CA ALA A 140 -1.32 7.30 9.08
C ALA A 140 -0.77 6.27 8.07
N TYR A 141 -1.64 5.56 7.36
CA TYR A 141 -1.26 4.57 6.36
C TYR A 141 -0.48 5.18 5.18
N ALA A 142 -0.96 6.28 4.62
CA ALA A 142 -0.27 6.93 3.50
C ALA A 142 1.14 7.41 3.91
N HIS A 143 1.29 8.01 5.09
CA HIS A 143 2.61 8.38 5.60
C HIS A 143 3.49 7.17 5.94
N PHE A 144 2.90 6.07 6.42
CA PHE A 144 3.63 4.81 6.65
C PHE A 144 4.21 4.26 5.35
N MET A 145 3.44 4.27 4.27
CA MET A 145 3.94 3.81 2.96
C MET A 145 5.03 4.74 2.43
N LEU A 146 4.84 6.05 2.53
CA LEU A 146 5.85 7.04 2.12
C LEU A 146 7.18 6.86 2.86
N VAL A 147 7.16 6.79 4.18
CA VAL A 147 8.40 6.69 4.97
C VAL A 147 9.14 5.37 4.73
N ASN A 148 8.42 4.27 4.46
CA ASN A 148 9.03 2.98 4.19
C ASN A 148 9.67 2.87 2.80
N PHE A 149 9.20 3.62 1.81
CA PHE A 149 9.78 3.62 0.47
C PHE A 149 10.80 4.74 0.25
N PHE A 150 10.55 5.94 0.77
CA PHE A 150 11.32 7.14 0.46
C PHE A 150 12.25 7.61 1.57
N SER A 151 12.42 6.81 2.63
CA SER A 151 13.35 7.08 3.72
C SER A 151 14.08 5.79 4.11
N LYS A 152 15.11 5.93 4.93
CA LYS A 152 15.76 4.76 5.53
C LYS A 152 14.71 3.99 6.35
N PHE A 153 14.70 2.67 6.16
CA PHE A 153 13.74 1.84 6.85
C PHE A 153 13.93 1.91 8.37
N PHE A 154 12.83 1.94 9.11
CA PHE A 154 12.86 2.06 10.57
C PHE A 154 13.53 0.83 11.22
N ASP A 155 14.50 1.09 12.09
CA ASP A 155 15.15 0.07 12.91
C ASP A 155 14.97 0.41 14.39
N PRO A 156 14.18 -0.35 15.15
CA PRO A 156 13.93 -0.06 16.57
C PRO A 156 15.19 -0.14 17.45
N SER A 157 16.30 -0.68 16.96
CA SER A 157 17.60 -0.70 17.64
C SER A 157 18.41 0.58 17.44
N GLN A 158 17.93 1.52 16.60
CA GLN A 158 18.61 2.74 16.22
C GLN A 158 17.78 3.99 16.58
N PRO A 159 18.41 5.18 16.69
CA PRO A 159 17.69 6.42 16.96
C PRO A 159 16.76 6.88 15.83
N ASN A 160 16.95 6.39 14.59
CA ASN A 160 16.18 6.73 13.40
C ASN A 160 16.12 8.27 13.15
N THR A 161 17.27 8.91 13.21
CA THR A 161 17.43 10.36 13.03
C THR A 161 17.60 10.78 11.57
N GLU A 162 17.68 9.82 10.67
CA GLU A 162 17.77 10.07 9.22
C GLU A 162 16.52 10.82 8.71
N PRO A 163 16.67 11.55 7.59
CA PRO A 163 15.54 12.29 7.02
C PRO A 163 14.34 11.38 6.73
N GLY A 164 13.19 11.77 7.28
CA GLY A 164 11.90 11.14 7.02
C GLY A 164 11.22 11.66 5.76
N VAL A 165 9.91 11.77 5.82
CA VAL A 165 9.04 12.43 4.82
C VAL A 165 8.21 13.52 5.52
N PRO A 166 7.76 14.57 4.82
CA PRO A 166 6.85 15.56 5.40
C PRO A 166 5.60 14.91 5.96
N TYR A 167 5.33 15.14 7.25
CA TYR A 167 4.06 14.68 7.86
C TYR A 167 3.05 15.81 7.86
N VAL A 168 2.14 15.80 6.88
CA VAL A 168 1.18 16.87 6.61
C VAL A 168 -0.12 16.60 7.36
N THR A 169 -0.55 17.56 8.20
CA THR A 169 -1.72 17.42 9.08
C THR A 169 -2.83 18.43 8.80
N GLU A 170 -2.61 19.36 7.87
CA GLU A 170 -3.54 20.44 7.55
C GLU A 170 -3.80 20.48 6.04
N PRO A 171 -4.98 20.94 5.60
CA PRO A 171 -5.22 21.24 4.19
C PRO A 171 -4.26 22.31 3.67
N GLU A 172 -3.84 22.17 2.43
CA GLU A 172 -3.04 23.18 1.76
C GLU A 172 -3.91 24.36 1.32
N THR A 173 -3.53 25.55 1.79
CA THR A 173 -4.23 26.81 1.46
C THR A 173 -3.40 27.73 0.58
N VAL A 174 -2.12 27.37 0.32
CA VAL A 174 -1.17 28.14 -0.49
C VAL A 174 -0.48 27.26 -1.51
N VAL A 175 -0.24 27.78 -2.70
CA VAL A 175 0.27 27.01 -3.85
C VAL A 175 1.70 26.47 -3.64
N LEU A 176 2.55 27.16 -2.89
CA LEU A 176 3.95 26.77 -2.67
C LEU A 176 4.27 26.84 -1.17
N LYS A 177 3.71 25.91 -0.41
CA LYS A 177 4.10 25.73 0.99
C LYS A 177 5.41 24.95 1.06
N LYS A 178 6.35 25.43 1.86
CA LYS A 178 7.58 24.67 2.15
C LYS A 178 7.33 23.65 3.24
N TYR A 179 7.91 22.48 3.06
CA TYR A 179 7.80 21.38 3.99
C TYR A 179 9.16 20.88 4.45
N GLU A 180 9.24 20.50 5.72
CA GLU A 180 10.40 19.83 6.29
C GLU A 180 10.12 18.33 6.38
N ARG A 181 11.13 17.52 6.09
CA ARG A 181 11.00 16.05 6.13
C ARG A 181 10.84 15.50 7.55
N GLY A 182 11.38 16.21 8.54
CA GLY A 182 11.54 15.64 9.88
C GLY A 182 12.50 14.44 9.88
N THR A 183 12.46 13.65 10.94
CA THR A 183 13.22 12.40 11.04
C THR A 183 12.31 11.18 10.85
N VAL A 184 12.88 10.03 10.48
CA VAL A 184 12.15 8.75 10.43
C VAL A 184 11.43 8.49 11.76
N SER A 185 12.14 8.69 12.90
CA SER A 185 11.54 8.56 14.24
C SER A 185 10.32 9.45 14.44
N SER A 186 10.41 10.73 14.07
CA SER A 186 9.30 11.69 14.24
C SER A 186 8.09 11.35 13.37
N VAL A 187 8.31 10.83 12.17
CA VAL A 187 7.25 10.36 11.28
C VAL A 187 6.52 9.16 11.90
N TYR A 188 7.27 8.16 12.40
CA TYR A 188 6.69 6.99 13.06
C TYR A 188 5.91 7.34 14.32
N GLN A 189 6.35 8.34 15.10
CA GLN A 189 5.61 8.83 16.27
C GLN A 189 4.26 9.45 15.87
N LYS A 190 4.23 10.25 14.81
CA LYS A 190 2.99 10.86 14.31
C LYS A 190 2.03 9.82 13.70
N ILE A 191 2.57 8.83 12.98
CA ILE A 191 1.78 7.68 12.49
C ILE A 191 1.12 6.96 13.66
N GLU A 192 1.89 6.67 14.72
CA GLU A 192 1.35 6.00 15.92
C GLU A 192 0.27 6.83 16.60
N GLN A 193 0.46 8.14 16.69
CA GLN A 193 -0.53 9.06 17.27
C GLN A 193 -1.85 9.00 16.49
N ASP A 194 -1.81 9.16 15.17
CA ASP A 194 -3.01 9.09 14.32
C ASP A 194 -3.68 7.72 14.42
N LEU A 195 -2.89 6.64 14.43
CA LEU A 195 -3.41 5.28 14.52
C LEU A 195 -4.09 5.01 15.87
N VAL A 196 -3.47 5.39 16.98
CA VAL A 196 -4.02 5.18 18.33
C VAL A 196 -5.27 6.03 18.57
N GLU A 197 -5.31 7.25 18.04
CA GLU A 197 -6.48 8.12 18.12
C GLU A 197 -7.62 7.64 17.22
N GLY A 198 -7.31 7.21 15.99
CA GLY A 198 -8.31 6.84 14.99
C GLY A 198 -8.95 5.47 15.22
N LEU A 199 -8.17 4.46 15.62
CA LEU A 199 -8.63 3.07 15.75
C LEU A 199 -9.92 2.89 16.58
N PRO A 200 -10.05 3.50 17.77
CA PRO A 200 -11.26 3.34 18.61
C PRO A 200 -12.53 3.90 17.97
N LEU A 201 -12.39 4.83 17.03
CA LEU A 201 -13.49 5.55 16.40
C LEU A 201 -14.05 4.81 15.17
N ILE A 202 -13.31 3.87 14.59
CA ILE A 202 -13.72 3.12 13.40
C ILE A 202 -15.04 2.37 13.64
N SER A 203 -15.98 2.52 12.69
CA SER A 203 -17.27 1.85 12.73
C SER A 203 -17.69 1.32 11.36
N ASP A 204 -17.82 0.01 11.24
CA ASP A 204 -18.16 -0.66 9.97
C ASP A 204 -19.57 -0.31 9.48
N GLY A 205 -20.48 0.04 10.41
CA GLY A 205 -21.84 0.46 10.08
C GLY A 205 -21.97 1.80 9.35
N SER A 206 -20.87 2.53 9.20
CA SER A 206 -20.82 3.81 8.48
C SER A 206 -20.62 3.64 6.96
N TYR A 207 -20.39 2.42 6.47
CA TYR A 207 -20.04 2.15 5.08
C TYR A 207 -21.00 1.19 4.40
N THR A 208 -21.34 1.47 3.13
CA THR A 208 -22.14 0.56 2.31
C THR A 208 -21.34 -0.70 1.96
N ILE A 209 -20.05 -0.54 1.63
CA ILE A 209 -19.11 -1.63 1.35
C ILE A 209 -17.86 -1.41 2.21
N PRO A 210 -17.81 -1.96 3.45
CA PRO A 210 -16.73 -1.68 4.38
C PRO A 210 -15.32 -1.99 3.86
N LYS A 211 -15.17 -2.95 2.94
CA LYS A 211 -13.86 -3.35 2.41
C LYS A 211 -13.20 -2.34 1.45
N TYR A 212 -13.87 -1.28 1.09
CA TYR A 212 -13.28 -0.14 0.37
C TYR A 212 -12.91 1.02 1.29
N HIS A 213 -12.95 0.78 2.60
CA HIS A 213 -12.66 1.75 3.65
C HIS A 213 -11.79 1.10 4.74
N PHE A 214 -11.13 1.90 5.57
CA PHE A 214 -10.61 1.39 6.83
C PHE A 214 -11.75 0.98 7.76
N ASN A 215 -12.24 -0.24 7.55
CA ASN A 215 -13.11 -0.92 8.48
C ASN A 215 -12.30 -1.44 9.69
N ARG A 216 -12.98 -1.94 10.73
CA ARG A 216 -12.31 -2.42 11.96
C ARG A 216 -11.26 -3.49 11.68
N ALA A 217 -11.55 -4.45 10.80
CA ALA A 217 -10.60 -5.51 10.45
C ALA A 217 -9.35 -4.96 9.76
N ALA A 218 -9.51 -4.09 8.77
CA ALA A 218 -8.41 -3.46 8.04
C ALA A 218 -7.56 -2.55 8.94
N ALA A 219 -8.19 -1.75 9.82
CA ALA A 219 -7.48 -0.86 10.72
C ALA A 219 -6.66 -1.65 11.77
N ASN A 220 -7.18 -2.75 12.30
CA ASN A 220 -6.43 -3.64 13.17
C ASN A 220 -5.31 -4.39 12.42
N ALA A 221 -5.52 -4.78 11.15
CA ALA A 221 -4.49 -5.39 10.32
C ALA A 221 -3.35 -4.39 10.05
N PHE A 222 -3.66 -3.13 9.76
CA PHE A 222 -2.66 -2.07 9.64
C PHE A 222 -1.90 -1.84 10.95
N ALA A 223 -2.59 -1.79 12.09
CA ALA A 223 -1.93 -1.68 13.39
C ALA A 223 -0.96 -2.85 13.64
N ALA A 224 -1.37 -4.09 13.32
CA ALA A 224 -0.50 -5.25 13.44
C ALA A 224 0.75 -5.13 12.54
N ARG A 225 0.62 -4.66 11.27
CA ARG A 225 1.75 -4.39 10.37
C ARG A 225 2.67 -3.28 10.91
N PHE A 226 2.10 -2.18 11.37
CA PHE A 226 2.86 -1.06 11.94
C PHE A 226 3.69 -1.47 13.15
N TYR A 227 3.06 -2.15 14.13
CA TYR A 227 3.76 -2.62 15.31
C TYR A 227 4.74 -3.76 15.03
N LEU A 228 4.53 -4.54 13.95
CA LEU A 228 5.50 -5.53 13.49
C LEU A 228 6.81 -4.85 13.04
N VAL A 229 6.73 -3.75 12.30
CA VAL A 229 7.91 -2.94 11.92
C VAL A 229 8.59 -2.36 13.17
N LYS A 230 7.82 -1.89 14.13
CA LYS A 230 8.35 -1.39 15.42
C LYS A 230 8.87 -2.49 16.34
N ARG A 231 8.66 -3.76 16.01
CA ARG A 231 8.96 -4.94 16.84
C ARG A 231 8.28 -4.92 18.23
N ASP A 232 7.13 -4.25 18.33
CA ASP A 232 6.26 -4.30 19.50
C ASP A 232 5.34 -5.53 19.40
N TYR A 233 5.92 -6.71 19.59
CA TYR A 233 5.24 -7.99 19.37
C TYR A 233 3.99 -8.22 20.23
N PRO A 234 3.91 -7.76 21.50
CA PRO A 234 2.65 -7.82 22.26
C PRO A 234 1.50 -7.11 21.57
N LYS A 235 1.74 -5.89 21.03
CA LYS A 235 0.73 -5.14 20.27
C LYS A 235 0.37 -5.82 18.94
N VAL A 236 1.36 -6.44 18.26
CA VAL A 236 1.06 -7.22 17.04
C VAL A 236 0.05 -8.32 17.34
N VAL A 237 0.26 -9.12 18.41
CA VAL A 237 -0.67 -10.19 18.79
C VAL A 237 -2.03 -9.62 19.18
N GLN A 238 -2.05 -8.53 19.94
CA GLN A 238 -3.28 -7.84 20.36
C GLN A 238 -4.12 -7.44 19.14
N TYR A 239 -3.55 -6.70 18.20
CA TYR A 239 -4.26 -6.20 17.03
C TYR A 239 -4.60 -7.31 16.03
N ALA A 240 -3.71 -8.27 15.80
CA ALA A 240 -4.01 -9.42 14.95
C ALA A 240 -5.20 -10.25 15.47
N ASN A 241 -5.33 -10.43 16.78
CA ASN A 241 -6.48 -11.10 17.38
C ASN A 241 -7.78 -10.28 17.28
N ALA A 242 -7.69 -8.95 17.23
CA ALA A 242 -8.83 -8.05 17.09
C ALA A 242 -9.41 -7.99 15.67
N VAL A 243 -8.71 -8.53 14.66
CA VAL A 243 -9.17 -8.53 13.25
C VAL A 243 -10.43 -9.37 13.07
N PHE A 244 -10.52 -10.52 13.74
CA PHE A 244 -11.63 -11.47 13.59
C PHE A 244 -12.31 -11.75 14.94
N PRO A 245 -12.96 -10.77 15.57
CA PRO A 245 -13.67 -10.98 16.82
C PRO A 245 -14.84 -11.95 16.59
N GLY A 246 -14.82 -13.09 17.26
CA GLY A 246 -15.90 -14.09 17.18
C GLY A 246 -15.86 -15.05 15.99
N SER A 247 -14.82 -15.01 15.13
CA SER A 247 -14.59 -15.98 14.08
C SER A 247 -13.15 -16.51 14.08
N SER A 248 -12.97 -17.70 13.49
CA SER A 248 -11.63 -18.26 13.34
C SER A 248 -10.91 -17.63 12.14
N ILE A 249 -9.64 -17.28 12.29
CA ILE A 249 -8.84 -16.77 11.18
C ILE A 249 -8.76 -17.73 9.99
N VAL A 250 -8.78 -19.06 10.26
CA VAL A 250 -8.71 -20.08 9.21
C VAL A 250 -9.89 -20.05 8.25
N ASP A 251 -11.05 -19.59 8.71
CA ASP A 251 -12.27 -19.49 7.87
C ASP A 251 -12.21 -18.29 6.92
N ASN A 252 -11.26 -17.39 7.18
CA ASN A 252 -11.03 -16.21 6.37
C ASN A 252 -9.80 -16.35 5.44
N LEU A 253 -9.06 -17.46 5.50
CA LEU A 253 -7.96 -17.71 4.58
C LEU A 253 -8.47 -18.15 3.20
N ARG A 254 -7.76 -17.76 2.14
CA ARG A 254 -8.07 -18.20 0.77
C ARG A 254 -7.99 -19.71 0.65
N PRO A 255 -9.01 -20.36 0.04
CA PRO A 255 -9.05 -21.82 -0.10
C PRO A 255 -8.27 -22.31 -1.33
N TRP A 256 -6.93 -22.09 -1.34
CA TRP A 256 -6.08 -22.43 -2.50
C TRP A 256 -6.12 -23.89 -2.88
N ASN A 257 -6.11 -24.80 -1.90
CA ASN A 257 -6.04 -26.24 -2.15
C ASN A 257 -7.40 -26.91 -2.39
N THR A 258 -8.46 -26.12 -2.51
CA THR A 258 -9.81 -26.59 -2.80
C THR A 258 -10.44 -25.74 -3.91
N THR A 259 -11.14 -24.66 -3.55
CA THR A 259 -11.89 -23.86 -4.51
C THR A 259 -10.97 -23.19 -5.56
N TYR A 260 -9.88 -22.54 -5.14
CA TYR A 260 -9.05 -21.75 -6.06
C TYR A 260 -8.27 -22.62 -7.05
N SER A 261 -7.85 -23.83 -6.65
CA SER A 261 -7.15 -24.77 -7.54
C SER A 261 -8.02 -25.31 -8.67
N SER A 262 -9.34 -25.18 -8.57
CA SER A 262 -10.30 -25.62 -9.60
C SER A 262 -10.74 -24.49 -10.54
N LEU A 263 -10.38 -23.23 -10.25
CA LEU A 263 -10.73 -22.09 -11.07
C LEU A 263 -9.83 -22.00 -12.32
N SER A 264 -10.41 -21.60 -13.43
CA SER A 264 -9.63 -21.15 -14.60
C SER A 264 -8.88 -19.85 -14.27
N PRO A 265 -7.84 -19.46 -15.04
CA PRO A 265 -7.12 -18.22 -14.82
C PRO A 265 -8.04 -16.99 -14.74
N GLN A 266 -9.02 -16.90 -15.64
CA GLN A 266 -9.94 -15.77 -15.68
C GLN A 266 -10.89 -15.76 -14.47
N GLU A 267 -11.36 -16.91 -14.03
CA GLU A 267 -12.18 -17.00 -12.82
C GLU A 267 -11.39 -16.65 -11.56
N LEU A 268 -10.11 -17.05 -11.48
CA LEU A 268 -9.24 -16.71 -10.37
C LEU A 268 -8.96 -15.21 -10.33
N TYR A 269 -8.61 -14.59 -11.46
CA TYR A 269 -8.50 -13.13 -11.59
C TYR A 269 -9.77 -12.42 -11.11
N ASN A 270 -10.93 -12.89 -11.57
CA ASN A 270 -12.22 -12.30 -11.20
C ASN A 270 -12.58 -12.53 -9.73
N THR A 271 -11.95 -13.46 -9.05
CA THR A 271 -12.27 -13.85 -7.66
C THR A 271 -11.33 -13.18 -6.66
N TYR A 272 -10.02 -13.18 -6.93
CA TYR A 272 -8.97 -12.87 -5.97
C TYR A 272 -9.14 -11.50 -5.29
N SER A 273 -9.46 -10.46 -6.05
CA SER A 273 -9.59 -9.07 -5.59
C SER A 273 -11.04 -8.63 -5.36
N ARG A 274 -11.97 -9.56 -5.10
CA ARG A 274 -13.37 -9.19 -4.81
C ARG A 274 -13.59 -8.90 -3.33
N ALA A 275 -14.45 -7.92 -3.05
CA ALA A 275 -14.88 -7.60 -1.69
C ALA A 275 -15.66 -8.76 -1.02
N SER A 276 -16.24 -9.67 -1.78
CA SER A 276 -16.92 -10.86 -1.26
C SER A 276 -15.96 -11.94 -0.72
N GLN A 277 -14.66 -11.87 -1.04
CA GLN A 277 -13.67 -12.80 -0.48
C GLN A 277 -13.35 -12.44 0.95
N ASN A 278 -13.52 -13.38 1.87
CA ASN A 278 -13.29 -13.16 3.32
C ASN A 278 -11.84 -12.78 3.61
N ALA A 279 -10.89 -13.29 2.83
CA ALA A 279 -9.48 -13.00 2.99
C ALA A 279 -9.12 -11.53 2.74
N ASN A 280 -9.87 -10.82 1.90
CA ASN A 280 -9.64 -9.41 1.63
C ASN A 280 -10.24 -8.57 2.76
N LEU A 281 -9.39 -7.90 3.52
CA LEU A 281 -9.81 -7.01 4.61
C LEU A 281 -9.99 -5.58 4.11
N MET A 282 -9.16 -5.17 3.15
CA MET A 282 -9.26 -3.87 2.47
C MET A 282 -8.75 -3.98 1.04
N LEU A 283 -9.47 -3.33 0.14
CA LEU A 283 -9.21 -3.24 -1.28
C LEU A 283 -9.07 -1.76 -1.68
N VAL A 284 -8.06 -1.46 -2.48
CA VAL A 284 -7.87 -0.12 -3.06
C VAL A 284 -7.76 -0.24 -4.57
N GLU A 285 -8.50 0.60 -5.27
CA GLU A 285 -8.35 0.79 -6.71
C GLU A 285 -7.07 1.55 -6.99
N THR A 286 -6.19 1.00 -7.82
CA THR A 286 -4.92 1.63 -8.18
C THR A 286 -4.81 1.77 -9.69
N ALA A 287 -4.45 2.94 -10.17
CA ALA A 287 -4.10 3.16 -11.57
C ALA A 287 -2.80 2.41 -11.88
N SER A 288 -2.89 1.30 -12.62
CA SER A 288 -1.76 0.37 -12.78
C SER A 288 -1.90 -0.46 -14.04
N LEU A 289 -0.78 -0.66 -14.71
CA LEU A 289 -0.60 -1.56 -15.86
C LEU A 289 -0.16 -2.97 -15.44
N PHE A 290 0.09 -3.19 -14.15
CA PHE A 290 0.65 -4.45 -13.64
C PHE A 290 -0.16 -5.67 -14.07
N GLY A 291 -1.49 -5.60 -14.05
CA GLY A 291 -2.35 -6.74 -14.38
C GLY A 291 -2.12 -7.32 -15.78
N ARG A 292 -1.83 -6.45 -16.79
CA ARG A 292 -1.55 -6.89 -18.17
C ARG A 292 -0.08 -7.25 -18.40
N HIS A 293 0.85 -6.66 -17.62
CA HIS A 293 2.28 -6.74 -17.89
C HIS A 293 3.03 -7.71 -16.97
N VAL A 294 2.44 -8.16 -15.85
CA VAL A 294 3.12 -8.95 -14.81
C VAL A 294 3.90 -10.14 -15.35
N ALA A 295 3.34 -10.89 -16.31
CA ALA A 295 4.04 -12.01 -16.96
C ALA A 295 5.05 -11.55 -18.02
N ARG A 296 4.85 -10.37 -18.62
CA ARG A 296 5.60 -9.90 -19.79
C ARG A 296 6.83 -9.09 -19.43
N TYR A 297 6.89 -8.47 -18.24
CA TYR A 297 8.08 -7.73 -17.82
C TYR A 297 9.34 -8.56 -17.99
N ARG A 298 10.40 -7.95 -18.53
CA ARG A 298 11.71 -8.59 -18.67
C ARG A 298 12.25 -9.06 -17.31
N PHE A 299 12.11 -8.23 -16.29
CA PHE A 299 12.53 -8.56 -14.93
C PHE A 299 11.31 -9.04 -14.14
N GLY A 300 11.11 -10.35 -14.16
CA GLY A 300 9.92 -10.97 -13.61
C GLY A 300 10.14 -12.42 -13.21
N MET A 301 9.05 -13.14 -12.97
CA MET A 301 9.12 -14.54 -12.54
C MET A 301 9.26 -15.45 -13.77
N ASN A 302 10.34 -16.23 -13.81
CA ASN A 302 10.49 -17.39 -14.69
C ASN A 302 10.28 -18.70 -13.92
N PHE A 303 10.29 -19.82 -14.62
CA PHE A 303 10.05 -21.13 -13.98
C PHE A 303 11.11 -21.49 -12.94
N GLN A 304 12.37 -21.16 -13.18
CA GLN A 304 13.44 -21.41 -12.23
C GLN A 304 13.25 -20.61 -10.93
N LYS A 305 12.87 -19.34 -11.05
CA LYS A 305 12.57 -18.47 -9.91
C LYS A 305 11.36 -19.00 -9.11
N TRP A 306 10.33 -19.46 -9.81
CA TRP A 306 9.20 -20.11 -9.13
C TRP A 306 9.62 -21.38 -8.38
N GLN A 307 10.45 -22.25 -8.98
CA GLN A 307 10.96 -23.43 -8.28
C GLN A 307 11.82 -23.06 -7.06
N GLU A 308 12.63 -22.02 -7.15
CA GLU A 308 13.39 -21.50 -6.00
C GLU A 308 12.43 -21.11 -4.86
N ILE A 309 11.43 -20.30 -5.16
CA ILE A 309 10.48 -19.78 -4.16
C ILE A 309 9.60 -20.90 -3.58
N SER A 310 9.09 -21.79 -4.43
CA SER A 310 8.04 -22.76 -4.04
C SER A 310 8.60 -24.07 -3.47
N ALA A 311 9.81 -24.47 -3.85
CA ALA A 311 10.36 -25.77 -3.48
C ALA A 311 11.73 -25.69 -2.80
N SER A 312 12.72 -25.01 -3.41
CA SER A 312 14.12 -25.12 -2.97
C SER A 312 14.34 -24.48 -1.61
N GLU A 313 13.67 -23.39 -1.31
CA GLU A 313 13.77 -22.63 -0.06
C GLU A 313 12.62 -22.89 0.91
N ASN A 314 11.80 -23.92 0.66
CA ASN A 314 10.56 -24.12 1.38
C ASN A 314 10.50 -25.49 2.06
N ILE A 315 10.10 -25.52 3.34
CA ILE A 315 9.95 -26.75 4.11
C ILE A 315 8.86 -27.68 3.53
N ILE A 316 7.91 -27.15 2.79
CA ILE A 316 6.86 -27.91 2.07
C ILE A 316 7.34 -28.11 0.63
N ASN A 317 8.25 -29.04 0.43
CA ASN A 317 8.82 -29.38 -0.86
C ASN A 317 8.35 -30.75 -1.42
N ASP A 318 7.41 -31.39 -0.74
CA ASP A 318 6.84 -32.67 -1.15
C ASP A 318 5.81 -32.50 -2.28
N SER A 319 5.61 -33.57 -3.07
CA SER A 319 4.51 -33.66 -4.02
C SER A 319 3.23 -34.12 -3.32
N PRO A 320 2.07 -33.47 -3.54
CA PRO A 320 1.77 -32.48 -4.57
C PRO A 320 2.22 -31.03 -4.30
N GLY A 321 2.78 -30.71 -3.09
CA GLY A 321 3.29 -29.39 -2.76
C GLY A 321 2.19 -28.31 -2.67
N TRP A 322 2.58 -27.07 -2.98
CA TRP A 322 1.67 -25.93 -2.94
C TRP A 322 0.64 -25.94 -4.06
N SER A 323 -0.60 -25.57 -3.76
CA SER A 323 -1.73 -25.57 -4.70
C SER A 323 -1.87 -24.24 -5.49
N TYR A 324 -0.82 -23.44 -5.58
CA TYR A 324 -0.88 -22.22 -6.39
C TYR A 324 -0.84 -22.59 -7.89
N PRO A 325 -1.82 -22.17 -8.68
CA PRO A 325 -1.83 -22.44 -10.12
C PRO A 325 -0.83 -21.52 -10.81
N LEU A 326 0.22 -22.12 -11.35
CA LEU A 326 1.22 -21.43 -12.16
C LEU A 326 0.82 -21.46 -13.63
N TYR A 327 0.67 -20.29 -14.22
CA TYR A 327 0.38 -20.13 -15.64
C TYR A 327 1.56 -19.54 -16.39
N SER A 328 1.71 -19.94 -17.67
CA SER A 328 2.67 -19.33 -18.55
C SER A 328 1.98 -18.56 -19.68
N GLN A 329 2.55 -17.41 -20.05
CA GLN A 329 2.16 -16.64 -21.23
C GLN A 329 3.32 -16.68 -22.26
N GLY A 330 3.50 -17.82 -22.91
CA GLY A 330 4.67 -18.10 -23.75
C GLY A 330 5.92 -18.49 -22.94
N ASP A 331 7.06 -18.57 -23.63
CA ASP A 331 8.29 -19.01 -23.02
C ASP A 331 8.78 -18.06 -21.93
N ASN A 332 9.15 -18.61 -20.79
CA ASN A 332 9.75 -17.89 -19.67
C ASN A 332 8.89 -16.82 -18.96
N ASN A 333 7.60 -16.72 -19.28
CA ASN A 333 6.68 -15.73 -18.73
C ASN A 333 5.67 -16.39 -17.79
N TYR A 334 5.92 -16.35 -16.48
CA TYR A 334 5.11 -17.05 -15.49
C TYR A 334 4.39 -16.12 -14.54
N LEU A 335 3.18 -16.48 -14.14
CA LEU A 335 2.38 -15.74 -13.17
C LEU A 335 1.43 -16.66 -12.40
N ILE A 336 1.01 -16.18 -11.23
CA ILE A 336 -0.18 -16.64 -10.54
C ILE A 336 -1.27 -15.59 -10.80
N PRO A 337 -2.47 -15.96 -11.33
CA PRO A 337 -3.49 -14.98 -11.73
C PRO A 337 -4.20 -14.39 -10.50
N LYS A 338 -3.63 -13.37 -9.91
CA LYS A 338 -4.13 -12.68 -8.71
C LYS A 338 -4.74 -11.31 -9.02
N LEU A 339 -4.00 -10.46 -9.69
CA LEU A 339 -4.32 -9.06 -9.91
C LEU A 339 -4.72 -8.85 -11.37
N ASN A 340 -6.03 -8.71 -11.59
CA ASN A 340 -6.58 -8.46 -12.92
C ASN A 340 -6.65 -6.96 -13.21
N GLU A 341 -6.30 -6.58 -14.42
CA GLU A 341 -6.56 -5.24 -14.92
C GLU A 341 -8.01 -5.12 -15.40
N TYR A 342 -8.61 -3.99 -15.12
CA TYR A 342 -9.82 -3.54 -15.80
C TYR A 342 -9.62 -2.12 -16.32
N PHE A 343 -10.25 -1.82 -17.45
CA PHE A 343 -10.07 -0.57 -18.15
C PHE A 343 -11.31 0.32 -18.00
N VAL A 344 -11.13 1.50 -17.43
CA VAL A 344 -12.19 2.50 -17.26
C VAL A 344 -12.07 3.51 -18.38
N ARG A 345 -13.08 3.57 -19.25
CA ARG A 345 -13.15 4.55 -20.33
C ARG A 345 -13.51 5.92 -19.78
N GLU A 346 -12.95 6.98 -20.37
CA GLU A 346 -13.27 8.37 -19.99
C GLU A 346 -14.75 8.73 -20.21
N SER A 347 -15.39 8.08 -21.18
CA SER A 347 -16.82 8.14 -21.40
C SER A 347 -17.32 6.87 -22.08
N VAL A 348 -18.63 6.66 -22.13
CA VAL A 348 -19.26 5.46 -22.72
C VAL A 348 -18.78 5.20 -24.17
N ASN A 349 -18.49 6.25 -24.92
CA ASN A 349 -18.07 6.17 -26.33
C ASN A 349 -16.57 6.44 -26.53
N ALA A 350 -15.79 6.66 -25.46
CA ALA A 350 -14.37 6.92 -25.60
C ALA A 350 -13.60 5.63 -25.91
N GLU A 351 -12.62 5.71 -26.80
CA GLU A 351 -11.63 4.65 -27.03
C GLU A 351 -10.46 4.75 -26.04
N ILE A 352 -10.30 5.93 -25.41
CA ILE A 352 -9.28 6.21 -24.41
C ILE A 352 -9.85 6.05 -22.99
N GLY A 353 -8.98 5.74 -22.04
CA GLY A 353 -9.32 5.54 -20.65
C GLY A 353 -8.10 5.14 -19.82
N GLN A 354 -8.32 4.73 -18.58
CA GLN A 354 -7.27 4.35 -17.66
C GLN A 354 -7.38 2.87 -17.26
N PRO A 355 -6.26 2.15 -17.24
CA PRO A 355 -6.18 0.82 -16.64
C PRO A 355 -6.08 0.92 -15.12
N TYR A 356 -6.81 0.06 -14.45
CA TYR A 356 -6.80 -0.07 -12.99
C TYR A 356 -6.62 -1.52 -12.56
N VAL A 357 -6.08 -1.69 -11.36
CA VAL A 357 -6.01 -2.95 -10.64
C VAL A 357 -6.63 -2.77 -9.26
N MET A 358 -7.50 -3.68 -8.84
CA MET A 358 -7.99 -3.72 -7.47
C MET A 358 -6.98 -4.46 -6.59
N LEU A 359 -6.27 -3.74 -5.72
CA LEU A 359 -5.19 -4.26 -4.91
C LEU A 359 -5.68 -4.59 -3.49
N PRO A 360 -5.58 -5.85 -3.03
CA PRO A 360 -5.79 -6.21 -1.63
C PRO A 360 -4.61 -5.70 -0.78
N ILE A 361 -4.80 -4.60 -0.06
CA ILE A 361 -3.71 -3.99 0.73
C ILE A 361 -3.58 -4.56 2.15
N PHE A 362 -4.64 -5.21 2.64
CA PHE A 362 -4.62 -6.01 3.87
C PHE A 362 -5.39 -7.30 3.67
N THR A 363 -4.81 -8.41 4.12
CA THR A 363 -5.38 -9.75 3.96
C THR A 363 -5.31 -10.56 5.26
N ALA A 364 -6.17 -11.57 5.37
CA ALA A 364 -6.17 -12.50 6.50
C ALA A 364 -4.85 -13.27 6.61
N GLU A 365 -4.24 -13.60 5.48
CA GLU A 365 -2.95 -14.29 5.41
C GLU A 365 -1.83 -13.46 6.04
N GLU A 366 -1.78 -12.17 5.73
CA GLU A 366 -0.78 -11.28 6.33
C GLU A 366 -0.96 -11.18 7.85
N VAL A 367 -2.20 -11.03 8.32
CA VAL A 367 -2.49 -10.99 9.76
C VAL A 367 -2.05 -12.28 10.45
N LEU A 368 -2.29 -13.43 9.82
CA LEU A 368 -1.86 -14.74 10.33
C LEU A 368 -0.34 -14.80 10.47
N PHE A 369 0.40 -14.39 9.44
CA PHE A 369 1.87 -14.38 9.47
C PHE A 369 2.43 -13.38 10.48
N ASN A 370 1.85 -12.18 10.56
CA ASN A 370 2.28 -11.17 11.52
C ASN A 370 2.10 -11.68 12.95
N ARG A 371 0.99 -12.39 13.27
CA ARG A 371 0.74 -13.02 14.56
C ARG A 371 1.69 -14.19 14.84
N ALA A 372 1.92 -15.04 13.84
CA ALA A 372 2.88 -16.15 13.94
C ALA A 372 4.30 -15.66 14.27
N GLU A 373 4.75 -14.62 13.56
CA GLU A 373 6.05 -14.00 13.77
C GLU A 373 6.18 -13.40 15.18
N ALA A 374 5.19 -12.61 15.60
CA ALA A 374 5.17 -12.02 16.93
C ALA A 374 5.20 -13.08 18.03
N ASN A 375 4.41 -14.16 17.90
CA ASN A 375 4.41 -15.29 18.82
C ASN A 375 5.77 -16.00 18.89
N ALA A 376 6.47 -16.14 17.76
CA ALA A 376 7.82 -16.70 17.74
C ALA A 376 8.81 -15.85 18.56
N PHE A 377 8.77 -14.52 18.41
CA PHE A 377 9.62 -13.60 19.19
C PHE A 377 9.26 -13.54 20.68
N LEU A 378 7.98 -13.70 21.02
CA LEU A 378 7.51 -13.76 22.40
C LEU A 378 7.78 -15.12 23.10
N GLY A 379 8.34 -16.10 22.37
CA GLY A 379 8.59 -17.44 22.90
C GLY A 379 7.35 -18.35 22.89
N ASN A 380 6.22 -17.89 22.35
CA ASN A 380 4.97 -18.65 22.22
C ASN A 380 5.04 -19.63 21.03
N THR A 381 6.05 -20.51 21.03
CA THR A 381 6.35 -21.43 19.92
C THR A 381 5.13 -22.23 19.46
N ALA A 382 4.33 -22.75 20.39
CA ALA A 382 3.15 -23.55 20.06
C ALA A 382 2.11 -22.73 19.27
N ALA A 383 1.87 -21.47 19.65
CA ALA A 383 0.94 -20.58 18.96
C ALA A 383 1.47 -20.23 17.56
N SER A 384 2.77 -19.94 17.43
CA SER A 384 3.40 -19.65 16.13
C SER A 384 3.28 -20.84 15.17
N LEU A 385 3.61 -22.06 15.63
CA LEU A 385 3.46 -23.29 14.83
C LEU A 385 2.00 -23.58 14.48
N ALA A 386 1.06 -23.30 15.39
CA ALA A 386 -0.37 -23.45 15.11
C ALA A 386 -0.80 -22.55 13.93
N ASP A 387 -0.39 -21.28 13.91
CA ASP A 387 -0.68 -20.35 12.81
C ASP A 387 -0.07 -20.83 11.49
N LEU A 388 1.18 -21.31 11.48
CA LEU A 388 1.80 -21.90 10.29
C LEU A 388 1.01 -23.11 9.78
N ASN A 389 0.51 -23.96 10.67
CA ASN A 389 -0.26 -25.14 10.30
C ASN A 389 -1.67 -24.78 9.77
N LEU A 390 -2.29 -23.70 10.26
CA LEU A 390 -3.51 -23.16 9.64
C LEU A 390 -3.25 -22.74 8.19
N PHE A 391 -2.15 -22.05 7.93
CA PHE A 391 -1.73 -21.68 6.58
C PHE A 391 -1.55 -22.92 5.69
N VAL A 392 -0.72 -23.87 6.10
CA VAL A 392 -0.41 -25.09 5.35
C VAL A 392 -1.68 -25.87 5.02
N SER A 393 -2.64 -25.94 5.95
CA SER A 393 -3.91 -26.65 5.77
C SER A 393 -4.76 -26.12 4.60
N LYS A 394 -4.56 -24.88 4.19
CA LYS A 394 -5.28 -24.20 3.09
C LYS A 394 -4.44 -24.08 1.81
N ARG A 395 -3.19 -24.57 1.83
CA ARG A 395 -2.23 -24.34 0.73
C ARG A 395 -1.70 -25.62 0.10
N VAL A 396 -1.65 -26.72 0.85
CA VAL A 396 -1.10 -27.99 0.35
C VAL A 396 -2.19 -28.81 -0.31
N GLY A 397 -1.94 -29.24 -1.54
CA GLY A 397 -2.82 -30.14 -2.27
C GLY A 397 -2.94 -31.50 -1.57
N GLY A 398 -4.18 -32.00 -1.42
CA GLY A 398 -4.40 -33.24 -0.70
C GLY A 398 -3.87 -33.22 0.74
N TYR A 399 -4.02 -32.10 1.44
CA TYR A 399 -3.50 -31.91 2.79
C TYR A 399 -3.86 -33.05 3.75
N GLN A 400 -2.84 -33.59 4.42
CA GLN A 400 -2.94 -34.61 5.44
C GLN A 400 -2.17 -34.16 6.68
N PRO A 401 -2.82 -33.94 7.84
CA PRO A 401 -2.14 -33.46 9.05
C PRO A 401 -0.93 -34.30 9.45
N ALA A 402 -1.04 -35.63 9.37
CA ALA A 402 0.05 -36.54 9.74
C ALA A 402 1.33 -36.36 8.89
N LYS A 403 1.20 -35.87 7.66
CA LYS A 403 2.29 -35.70 6.70
C LYS A 403 2.79 -34.24 6.61
N HIS A 404 1.87 -33.27 6.61
CA HIS A 404 2.17 -31.91 6.25
C HIS A 404 2.25 -30.94 7.45
N THR A 405 2.10 -31.43 8.68
CA THR A 405 2.22 -30.59 9.87
C THR A 405 3.66 -30.10 10.07
N VAL A 406 3.83 -28.79 10.10
CA VAL A 406 5.08 -28.13 10.47
C VAL A 406 5.29 -28.28 11.97
N THR A 407 6.42 -28.85 12.35
CA THR A 407 6.81 -29.11 13.75
C THR A 407 8.20 -28.57 14.03
N ALA A 408 8.55 -28.42 15.31
CA ALA A 408 9.92 -28.09 15.70
C ALA A 408 10.97 -29.08 15.15
N ALA A 409 10.58 -30.36 15.03
CA ALA A 409 11.45 -31.41 14.48
C ALA A 409 11.64 -31.24 12.95
N SER A 410 10.55 -30.96 12.19
CA SER A 410 10.65 -30.73 10.74
C SER A 410 11.46 -29.47 10.42
N ILE A 411 11.33 -28.39 11.20
CA ILE A 411 12.12 -27.17 11.06
C ILE A 411 13.61 -27.45 11.27
N ARG A 412 13.98 -28.12 12.37
CA ARG A 412 15.39 -28.48 12.63
C ARG A 412 15.97 -29.41 11.55
N ARG A 413 15.15 -30.32 11.03
CA ARG A 413 15.59 -31.21 9.94
C ARG A 413 15.86 -30.43 8.64
N PHE A 414 15.03 -29.42 8.33
CA PHE A 414 15.15 -28.65 7.10
C PHE A 414 16.28 -27.63 7.16
N PHE A 415 16.35 -26.82 8.22
CA PHE A 415 17.35 -25.75 8.37
C PHE A 415 18.65 -26.18 9.08
N GLY A 416 18.72 -27.42 9.58
CA GLY A 416 19.88 -27.89 10.36
C GLY A 416 19.90 -27.36 11.82
N PRO A 417 21.07 -27.24 12.45
CA PRO A 417 21.22 -26.88 13.84
C PRO A 417 21.04 -25.38 14.12
N VAL A 418 19.87 -24.85 13.79
CA VAL A 418 19.51 -23.44 14.05
C VAL A 418 18.72 -23.31 15.35
N ASN A 419 18.73 -22.12 15.96
CA ASN A 419 17.80 -21.77 17.01
C ASN A 419 16.36 -21.96 16.51
N LEU A 420 15.52 -22.61 17.31
CA LEU A 420 14.14 -22.93 16.86
C LEU A 420 13.34 -21.70 16.46
N ARG A 421 13.45 -20.59 17.21
CA ARG A 421 12.80 -19.31 16.84
C ARG A 421 13.26 -18.87 15.45
N ASP A 422 14.56 -18.88 15.19
CA ASP A 422 15.11 -18.40 13.92
C ASP A 422 14.70 -19.31 12.75
N GLY A 423 14.60 -20.63 12.99
CA GLY A 423 14.05 -21.58 12.03
C GLY A 423 12.55 -21.35 11.77
N ILE A 424 11.76 -21.00 12.79
CA ILE A 424 10.35 -20.62 12.64
C ILE A 424 10.25 -19.33 11.81
N ILE A 425 11.07 -18.31 12.10
CA ILE A 425 11.08 -17.06 11.34
C ILE A 425 11.45 -17.32 9.87
N SER A 426 12.47 -18.13 9.61
CA SER A 426 12.83 -18.52 8.24
C SER A 426 11.68 -19.21 7.51
N THR A 427 10.93 -20.08 8.22
CA THR A 427 9.74 -20.74 7.68
C THR A 427 8.63 -19.71 7.36
N ILE A 428 8.37 -18.77 8.27
CA ILE A 428 7.39 -17.68 8.04
C ILE A 428 7.77 -16.86 6.81
N LEU A 429 9.04 -16.44 6.70
CA LEU A 429 9.51 -15.64 5.57
C LEU A 429 9.41 -16.39 4.23
N SER A 430 9.72 -17.69 4.25
CA SER A 430 9.55 -18.57 3.08
C SER A 430 8.08 -18.71 2.68
N PHE A 431 7.18 -18.92 3.63
CA PHE A 431 5.75 -19.03 3.38
C PHE A 431 5.14 -17.70 2.90
N LYS A 432 5.55 -16.58 3.49
CA LYS A 432 5.17 -15.23 3.00
C LYS A 432 5.66 -14.99 1.58
N ARG A 433 6.89 -15.42 1.24
CA ARG A 433 7.47 -15.25 -0.07
C ARG A 433 6.63 -15.94 -1.15
N VAL A 434 6.17 -17.17 -0.91
CA VAL A 434 5.33 -17.90 -1.87
C VAL A 434 3.90 -17.37 -1.91
N GLU A 435 3.31 -16.99 -0.75
CA GLU A 435 1.95 -16.46 -0.71
C GLU A 435 1.82 -15.13 -1.44
N PHE A 436 2.75 -14.20 -1.19
CA PHE A 436 2.68 -12.83 -1.67
C PHE A 436 3.56 -12.54 -2.90
N VAL A 437 4.01 -13.60 -3.60
CA VAL A 437 4.73 -13.43 -4.87
C VAL A 437 3.86 -12.63 -5.86
N GLN A 438 4.46 -11.67 -6.54
CA GLN A 438 3.80 -10.73 -7.46
C GLN A 438 2.80 -9.78 -6.78
N GLU A 439 3.01 -9.47 -5.50
CA GLU A 439 2.22 -8.48 -4.74
C GLU A 439 3.08 -7.35 -4.12
N GLY A 440 4.39 -7.35 -4.35
CA GLY A 440 5.34 -6.35 -3.83
C GLY A 440 5.64 -6.45 -2.33
N MET A 441 5.05 -7.44 -1.63
CA MET A 441 5.16 -7.57 -0.17
C MET A 441 6.53 -8.08 0.30
N ARG A 442 7.25 -8.80 -0.55
CA ARG A 442 8.59 -9.34 -0.23
C ARG A 442 9.58 -8.23 0.11
N TRP A 443 9.46 -7.06 -0.53
CA TRP A 443 10.33 -5.92 -0.27
C TRP A 443 10.34 -5.50 1.20
N PHE A 444 9.18 -5.46 1.87
CA PHE A 444 9.07 -5.09 3.28
C PHE A 444 9.79 -6.10 4.20
N ASP A 445 9.75 -7.39 3.90
CA ASP A 445 10.47 -8.40 4.67
C ASP A 445 12.00 -8.29 4.48
N LEU A 446 12.45 -8.03 3.24
CA LEU A 446 13.87 -7.78 2.94
C LEU A 446 14.41 -6.56 3.70
N GLN A 447 13.59 -5.52 3.84
CA GLN A 447 13.93 -4.33 4.61
C GLN A 447 13.95 -4.61 6.12
N ARG A 448 12.90 -5.22 6.65
CA ARG A 448 12.76 -5.50 8.10
C ARG A 448 13.85 -6.42 8.66
N TYR A 449 14.27 -7.39 7.87
CA TYR A 449 15.29 -8.37 8.24
C TYR A 449 16.69 -8.01 7.74
N ALA A 450 16.85 -6.84 7.15
CA ALA A 450 18.11 -6.38 6.61
C ALA A 450 18.78 -7.42 5.67
N LEU A 451 17.97 -8.12 4.86
CA LEU A 451 18.47 -9.14 3.94
C LEU A 451 19.07 -8.48 2.70
N PRO A 452 20.21 -8.95 2.22
CA PRO A 452 20.75 -8.49 0.93
C PRO A 452 19.85 -8.97 -0.23
N VAL A 453 19.89 -8.23 -1.35
CA VAL A 453 19.25 -8.65 -2.60
C VAL A 453 20.33 -8.89 -3.63
N THR A 454 20.26 -10.04 -4.31
CA THR A 454 21.19 -10.38 -5.38
C THR A 454 20.40 -10.65 -6.65
N HIS A 455 20.64 -9.86 -7.68
CA HIS A 455 20.11 -10.05 -9.02
C HIS A 455 21.21 -10.54 -9.97
N GLN A 456 20.85 -11.49 -10.80
CA GLN A 456 21.71 -11.96 -11.87
C GLN A 456 21.12 -11.57 -13.22
N THR A 457 21.96 -11.03 -14.11
CA THR A 457 21.56 -10.71 -15.47
C THR A 457 21.92 -11.87 -16.41
N VAL A 458 21.18 -11.99 -17.51
CA VAL A 458 21.43 -13.03 -18.54
C VAL A 458 22.82 -12.95 -19.15
N ASN A 459 23.48 -11.79 -19.07
CA ASN A 459 24.85 -11.60 -19.56
C ASN A 459 25.92 -12.02 -18.53
N GLY A 460 25.52 -12.67 -17.43
CA GLY A 460 26.43 -13.15 -16.38
C GLY A 460 26.83 -12.10 -15.35
N GLY A 461 26.30 -10.88 -15.41
CA GLY A 461 26.48 -9.85 -14.38
C GLY A 461 25.74 -10.20 -13.10
N THR A 462 26.35 -9.88 -11.96
CA THR A 462 25.72 -10.02 -10.62
C THR A 462 25.69 -8.66 -9.95
N LEU A 463 24.49 -8.24 -9.53
CA LEU A 463 24.27 -7.05 -8.74
C LEU A 463 23.83 -7.47 -7.34
N THR A 464 24.64 -7.20 -6.32
CA THR A 464 24.26 -7.41 -4.92
C THR A 464 24.12 -6.07 -4.20
N VAL A 465 22.96 -5.86 -3.62
CA VAL A 465 22.62 -4.65 -2.85
C VAL A 465 22.48 -5.03 -1.38
N GLN A 466 23.37 -4.52 -0.55
CA GLN A 466 23.41 -4.81 0.87
C GLN A 466 22.29 -4.09 1.62
N ALA A 467 22.02 -4.50 2.87
CA ALA A 467 20.92 -3.96 3.67
C ALA A 467 20.96 -2.44 3.88
N ASN A 468 22.14 -1.88 4.01
CA ASN A 468 22.35 -0.45 4.26
C ASN A 468 22.74 0.34 2.99
N ASP A 469 22.63 -0.27 1.82
CA ASP A 469 22.90 0.41 0.56
C ASP A 469 21.86 1.53 0.33
N PRO A 470 22.29 2.77 0.10
CA PRO A 470 21.37 3.89 -0.08
C PRO A 470 20.45 3.74 -1.29
N ARG A 471 20.81 2.93 -2.28
CA ARG A 471 19.96 2.62 -3.46
C ARG A 471 18.67 1.86 -3.11
N ARG A 472 18.57 1.33 -1.89
CA ARG A 472 17.33 0.72 -1.37
C ARG A 472 16.27 1.74 -0.99
N ILE A 473 16.63 3.01 -0.92
CA ILE A 473 15.71 4.11 -0.65
C ILE A 473 15.30 4.71 -1.99
N LEU A 474 14.01 4.74 -2.30
CA LEU A 474 13.54 5.40 -3.52
C LEU A 474 13.84 6.90 -3.46
N GLN A 475 14.14 7.49 -4.62
CA GLN A 475 14.41 8.91 -4.70
C GLN A 475 13.14 9.73 -4.48
N ILE A 476 13.26 10.82 -3.75
CA ILE A 476 12.22 11.85 -3.66
C ILE A 476 12.00 12.45 -5.05
N PRO A 477 10.76 12.52 -5.56
CA PRO A 477 10.49 13.07 -6.88
C PRO A 477 11.06 14.48 -7.09
N GLN A 478 11.57 14.74 -8.28
CA GLN A 478 12.11 16.05 -8.64
C GLN A 478 11.08 17.18 -8.42
N SER A 479 9.80 16.92 -8.67
CA SER A 479 8.71 17.88 -8.44
C SER A 479 8.59 18.31 -6.97
N ALA A 480 8.92 17.44 -6.02
CA ALA A 480 8.86 17.75 -4.58
C ALA A 480 9.94 18.75 -4.15
N THR A 481 11.02 18.92 -4.91
CA THR A 481 12.07 19.92 -4.61
C THR A 481 11.55 21.35 -4.69
N LEU A 482 10.50 21.60 -5.49
CA LEU A 482 9.81 22.90 -5.56
C LEU A 482 9.15 23.27 -4.22
N ALA A 483 8.71 22.29 -3.45
CA ALA A 483 8.20 22.45 -2.08
C ALA A 483 9.32 22.50 -1.02
N GLY A 484 10.60 22.57 -1.44
CA GLY A 484 11.75 22.64 -0.56
C GLY A 484 12.18 21.30 0.05
N ILE A 485 11.68 20.17 -0.49
CA ILE A 485 12.01 18.84 0.01
C ILE A 485 13.31 18.38 -0.64
N GLU A 486 14.35 18.14 0.17
CA GLU A 486 15.63 17.65 -0.34
C GLU A 486 15.52 16.19 -0.80
N GLN A 487 16.16 15.87 -1.91
CA GLN A 487 16.30 14.53 -2.41
C GLN A 487 17.17 13.66 -1.49
N ASN A 488 17.03 12.34 -1.60
CA ASN A 488 17.85 11.39 -0.87
C ASN A 488 19.28 11.36 -1.42
N LYS A 489 20.26 11.27 -0.54
CA LYS A 489 21.65 11.01 -0.93
C LYS A 489 21.79 9.53 -1.30
N ARG A 490 22.12 9.24 -2.56
CA ARG A 490 22.25 7.89 -3.11
C ARG A 490 23.68 7.61 -3.54
#